data_ad6084f257fbd9d9c948ad5a751768e4
#
_entry.id   ad6084f257fbd9d9c948ad5a751768e4
#
_cell.length_a   1.000
_cell.length_b   1.000
_cell.length_c   1.000
_cell.angle_alpha   90.00
_cell.angle_beta   90.00
_cell.angle_gamma   90.00
#
_symmetry.space_group_name_H-M   'P 1'
#
loop_
_entity.id
_entity.type
_entity.pdbx_description
1 polymer ?
#
loop_
_entity_poly.entity_id
_entity_poly.type
_entity_poly.pdbx_seq_one_letter_code
_entity_poly.pdbx_strand_id
1 'polypeptide(L)'
;MALLAMTMAGSPAAQAAETEYDPAKVSESLKAIFQFGSVATKQALNANTVTLISGTIGGTYVQFGADLASVLDDGNKLRVLPIVGRGSVQSVADILFLQGVDLGIVRADTLDYLERKGFAKDIKKQFTYVTKLYNEEMYVIASKSITSVNQLNGKKVSVDLPNGGTFVTAAIVFERLGIKPDFLYLEQRIAMERLRAGEIDAVIAVGGKPYKSVAAFKDDRFHLVPVDYSRPLQTDYLPATLTSKDYPNLIAEGGKVDTIAVPAVLAAYNWAPNTDRYRKLAQFVDAFFTKFPRFQNPPFHPKWKEVSLSAPLPDWQRLPVAEQWLKSHNVEAVSRARFDEFLKQSPATAANVKSNADKEALFRQFQAWEAERSARAQAQQPVQR
;
A
#
# COMPACT_ATOMS: atom_id res chain seq x y z
N MET A 1 2.76 69.05 -7.74
CA MET A 1 1.91 67.91 -7.35
C MET A 1 1.84 66.95 -8.51
N ALA A 2 2.61 65.89 -8.52
CA ALA A 2 2.64 64.87 -9.56
C ALA A 2 2.08 63.59 -8.92
N LEU A 3 0.92 63.12 -9.46
CA LEU A 3 0.24 61.90 -9.03
C LEU A 3 0.91 60.72 -9.73
N LEU A 4 1.52 59.84 -8.91
CA LEU A 4 2.11 58.58 -9.39
C LEU A 4 0.96 57.54 -9.43
N ALA A 5 0.60 57.11 -10.64
CA ALA A 5 -0.33 56.00 -10.83
C ALA A 5 0.47 54.68 -10.77
N MET A 6 0.23 53.89 -9.72
CA MET A 6 0.74 52.52 -9.56
C MET A 6 -0.15 51.59 -10.37
N THR A 7 0.34 51.09 -11.49
CA THR A 7 -0.28 50.00 -12.24
C THR A 7 0.02 48.67 -11.54
N MET A 8 -1.01 48.05 -10.98
CA MET A 8 -0.96 46.70 -10.47
C MET A 8 -0.84 45.73 -11.69
N ALA A 9 0.31 45.11 -11.83
CA ALA A 9 0.48 44.01 -12.79
C ALA A 9 -0.20 42.76 -12.21
N GLY A 10 -1.33 42.38 -12.81
CA GLY A 10 -2.01 41.13 -12.49
C GLY A 10 -1.14 39.94 -12.90
N SER A 11 -0.93 39.00 -12.00
CA SER A 11 -0.31 37.71 -12.31
C SER A 11 -1.12 36.98 -13.37
N PRO A 12 -0.48 36.37 -14.40
CA PRO A 12 -1.19 35.54 -15.35
C PRO A 12 -1.68 34.27 -14.61
N ALA A 13 -2.97 34.16 -14.38
CA ALA A 13 -3.60 32.89 -14.02
C ALA A 13 -3.29 31.88 -15.14
N ALA A 14 -2.73 30.74 -14.77
CA ALA A 14 -2.52 29.64 -15.68
C ALA A 14 -3.90 29.20 -16.21
N GLN A 15 -4.21 29.63 -17.42
CA GLN A 15 -5.35 29.08 -18.18
C GLN A 15 -5.03 27.62 -18.45
N ALA A 16 -5.73 26.74 -17.75
CA ALA A 16 -5.88 25.37 -18.22
C ALA A 16 -6.43 25.48 -19.65
N ALA A 17 -5.69 24.94 -20.63
CA ALA A 17 -6.17 24.88 -22.00
C ALA A 17 -7.48 24.11 -22.00
N GLU A 18 -8.61 24.81 -22.12
CA GLU A 18 -9.88 24.20 -22.46
C GLU A 18 -9.69 23.56 -23.83
N THR A 19 -9.60 22.23 -23.85
CA THR A 19 -9.64 21.48 -25.09
C THR A 19 -11.03 21.70 -25.69
N GLU A 20 -11.08 22.50 -26.74
CA GLU A 20 -12.30 22.80 -27.47
C GLU A 20 -13.00 21.48 -27.86
N TYR A 21 -14.26 21.37 -27.48
CA TYR A 21 -15.09 20.20 -27.79
C TYR A 21 -15.23 20.04 -29.30
N ASP A 22 -14.59 19.01 -29.86
CA ASP A 22 -14.69 18.63 -31.27
C ASP A 22 -15.60 17.41 -31.43
N PRO A 23 -16.85 17.58 -31.90
CA PRO A 23 -17.81 16.49 -32.06
C PRO A 23 -17.30 15.37 -33.00
N ALA A 24 -16.45 15.73 -33.99
CA ALA A 24 -15.90 14.72 -34.94
C ALA A 24 -14.88 13.80 -34.24
N LYS A 25 -13.98 14.35 -33.42
CA LYS A 25 -13.03 13.56 -32.62
C LYS A 25 -13.71 12.70 -31.59
N VAL A 26 -14.78 13.20 -30.95
CA VAL A 26 -15.60 12.41 -30.04
C VAL A 26 -16.29 11.26 -30.78
N SER A 27 -16.84 11.54 -31.97
CA SER A 27 -17.48 10.51 -32.80
C SER A 27 -16.49 9.43 -33.27
N GLU A 28 -15.26 9.80 -33.65
CA GLU A 28 -14.21 8.83 -33.99
C GLU A 28 -13.79 7.98 -32.78
N SER A 29 -13.61 8.58 -31.63
CA SER A 29 -13.30 7.86 -30.37
C SER A 29 -14.43 6.87 -30.01
N LEU A 30 -15.68 7.28 -30.13
CA LEU A 30 -16.82 6.41 -29.86
C LEU A 30 -16.91 5.27 -30.86
N LYS A 31 -16.69 5.54 -32.15
CA LYS A 31 -16.63 4.50 -33.18
C LYS A 31 -15.51 3.50 -32.90
N ALA A 32 -14.32 3.97 -32.51
CA ALA A 32 -13.21 3.09 -32.13
C ALA A 32 -13.57 2.20 -30.94
N ILE A 33 -14.23 2.73 -29.91
CA ILE A 33 -14.70 1.96 -28.74
C ILE A 33 -15.72 0.89 -29.17
N PHE A 34 -16.67 1.21 -30.08
CA PHE A 34 -17.73 0.28 -30.50
C PHE A 34 -17.29 -0.64 -31.65
N GLN A 35 -16.16 -0.39 -32.30
CA GLN A 35 -15.55 -1.33 -33.27
C GLN A 35 -15.03 -2.63 -32.62
N PHE A 36 -14.98 -2.71 -31.29
CA PHE A 36 -14.70 -3.95 -30.54
C PHE A 36 -15.77 -5.05 -30.72
N GLY A 37 -16.67 -4.90 -31.69
CA GLY A 37 -17.80 -5.81 -31.93
C GLY A 37 -17.47 -7.16 -32.55
N SER A 38 -16.24 -7.38 -33.06
CA SER A 38 -15.90 -8.71 -33.62
C SER A 38 -15.76 -9.75 -32.51
N VAL A 39 -16.15 -11.00 -32.81
CA VAL A 39 -16.01 -12.12 -31.88
C VAL A 39 -14.55 -12.31 -31.45
N ALA A 40 -13.60 -12.16 -32.36
CA ALA A 40 -12.17 -12.28 -32.11
C ALA A 40 -11.68 -11.22 -31.13
N THR A 41 -12.11 -9.96 -31.28
CA THR A 41 -11.74 -8.87 -30.37
C THR A 41 -12.32 -9.08 -28.96
N LYS A 42 -13.59 -9.52 -28.87
CA LYS A 42 -14.20 -9.88 -27.57
C LYS A 42 -13.46 -11.01 -26.88
N GLN A 43 -13.07 -12.04 -27.61
CA GLN A 43 -12.31 -13.16 -27.09
C GLN A 43 -10.92 -12.71 -26.59
N ALA A 44 -10.20 -11.94 -27.39
CA ALA A 44 -8.88 -11.42 -27.01
C ALA A 44 -8.96 -10.52 -25.77
N LEU A 45 -9.94 -9.61 -25.71
CA LEU A 45 -10.14 -8.74 -24.57
C LEU A 45 -10.39 -9.53 -23.28
N ASN A 46 -11.31 -10.51 -23.33
CA ASN A 46 -11.62 -11.34 -22.16
C ASN A 46 -10.45 -12.27 -21.77
N ALA A 47 -9.74 -12.83 -22.77
CA ALA A 47 -8.58 -13.69 -22.54
C ALA A 47 -7.43 -12.94 -21.85
N ASN A 48 -7.28 -11.62 -22.06
CA ASN A 48 -6.20 -10.80 -21.55
C ASN A 48 -6.64 -9.85 -20.43
N THR A 49 -7.84 -10.04 -19.89
CA THR A 49 -8.30 -9.30 -18.72
C THR A 49 -7.82 -9.96 -17.44
N VAL A 50 -7.17 -9.17 -16.58
CA VAL A 50 -6.74 -9.52 -15.22
C VAL A 50 -7.57 -8.76 -14.23
N THR A 51 -8.21 -9.44 -13.30
CA THR A 51 -8.99 -8.83 -12.23
C THR A 51 -8.20 -8.78 -10.94
N LEU A 52 -8.24 -7.62 -10.29
CA LEU A 52 -7.56 -7.34 -9.04
C LEU A 52 -8.56 -6.98 -7.94
N ILE A 53 -8.71 -7.83 -6.93
CA ILE A 53 -9.49 -7.45 -5.74
C ILE A 53 -8.66 -6.49 -4.88
N SER A 54 -9.23 -5.32 -4.59
CA SER A 54 -8.61 -4.26 -3.81
C SER A 54 -9.25 -4.15 -2.42
N GLY A 55 -9.17 -2.99 -1.77
CA GLY A 55 -9.76 -2.76 -0.46
C GLY A 55 -11.06 -1.97 -0.52
N THR A 56 -11.42 -1.41 0.63
CA THR A 56 -12.61 -0.56 0.81
C THR A 56 -12.46 0.79 0.11
N ILE A 57 -13.59 1.40 -0.25
CA ILE A 57 -13.63 2.76 -0.83
C ILE A 57 -12.89 3.74 0.09
N GLY A 58 -12.01 4.56 -0.48
CA GLY A 58 -11.19 5.52 0.26
C GLY A 58 -9.90 4.94 0.85
N GLY A 59 -9.71 3.62 0.83
CA GLY A 59 -8.48 2.96 1.23
C GLY A 59 -7.38 3.03 0.16
N THR A 60 -6.13 2.85 0.59
CA THR A 60 -4.95 2.88 -0.28
C THR A 60 -4.97 1.80 -1.36
N TYR A 61 -5.52 0.61 -1.08
CA TYR A 61 -5.60 -0.49 -2.04
C TYR A 61 -6.41 -0.14 -3.29
N VAL A 62 -7.54 0.58 -3.13
CA VAL A 62 -8.35 1.01 -4.27
C VAL A 62 -7.58 1.97 -5.16
N GLN A 63 -6.79 2.88 -4.57
CA GLN A 63 -5.94 3.79 -5.33
C GLN A 63 -4.85 3.03 -6.10
N PHE A 64 -4.19 2.07 -5.47
CA PHE A 64 -3.21 1.22 -6.13
C PHE A 64 -3.83 0.41 -7.29
N GLY A 65 -5.04 -0.13 -7.09
CA GLY A 65 -5.78 -0.81 -8.16
C GLY A 65 -6.09 0.11 -9.35
N ALA A 66 -6.54 1.33 -9.07
CA ALA A 66 -6.81 2.34 -10.11
C ALA A 66 -5.52 2.77 -10.83
N ASP A 67 -4.43 2.98 -10.09
CA ASP A 67 -3.12 3.31 -10.66
C ASP A 67 -2.65 2.20 -11.60
N LEU A 68 -2.72 0.93 -11.16
CA LEU A 68 -2.37 -0.24 -11.98
C LEU A 68 -3.20 -0.28 -13.29
N ALA A 69 -4.51 -0.12 -13.20
CA ALA A 69 -5.37 -0.08 -14.38
C ALA A 69 -4.96 1.05 -15.33
N SER A 70 -4.77 2.27 -14.81
CA SER A 70 -4.46 3.45 -15.63
C SER A 70 -3.13 3.35 -16.41
N VAL A 71 -2.16 2.62 -15.88
CA VAL A 71 -0.82 2.47 -16.49
C VAL A 71 -0.70 1.23 -17.35
N LEU A 72 -1.36 0.13 -16.93
CA LEU A 72 -1.15 -1.18 -17.53
C LEU A 72 -2.15 -1.51 -18.64
N ASP A 73 -3.33 -0.89 -18.65
CA ASP A 73 -4.29 -1.10 -19.74
C ASP A 73 -3.63 -0.83 -21.10
N ASP A 74 -3.70 -1.79 -21.99
CA ASP A 74 -3.11 -1.74 -23.33
C ASP A 74 -4.05 -2.43 -24.35
N GLY A 75 -5.21 -1.80 -24.59
CA GLY A 75 -6.21 -2.28 -25.54
C GLY A 75 -6.59 -3.74 -25.29
N ASN A 76 -6.37 -4.59 -26.30
CA ASN A 76 -6.66 -6.04 -26.21
C ASN A 76 -5.49 -6.88 -25.68
N LYS A 77 -4.32 -6.28 -25.45
CA LYS A 77 -3.12 -7.03 -25.00
C LYS A 77 -3.15 -7.28 -23.50
N LEU A 78 -3.59 -6.31 -22.73
CA LEU A 78 -3.78 -6.43 -21.31
C LEU A 78 -4.82 -5.42 -20.83
N ARG A 79 -5.76 -5.90 -20.04
CA ARG A 79 -6.71 -5.07 -19.33
C ARG A 79 -6.70 -5.40 -17.84
N VAL A 80 -6.60 -4.39 -16.97
CA VAL A 80 -6.63 -4.56 -15.52
C VAL A 80 -7.94 -4.01 -14.99
N LEU A 81 -8.74 -4.85 -14.33
CA LEU A 81 -10.00 -4.47 -13.72
C LEU A 81 -9.88 -4.50 -12.19
N PRO A 82 -9.72 -3.35 -11.54
CA PRO A 82 -9.75 -3.28 -10.09
C PRO A 82 -11.19 -3.43 -9.59
N ILE A 83 -11.37 -4.33 -8.61
CA ILE A 83 -12.64 -4.58 -7.94
C ILE A 83 -12.54 -4.02 -6.52
N VAL A 84 -13.55 -3.27 -6.09
CA VAL A 84 -13.66 -2.81 -4.70
C VAL A 84 -13.97 -4.00 -3.81
N GLY A 85 -13.14 -4.21 -2.77
CA GLY A 85 -13.26 -5.28 -1.80
C GLY A 85 -13.60 -4.76 -0.40
N ARG A 86 -13.43 -5.63 0.60
CA ARG A 86 -13.68 -5.32 2.01
C ARG A 86 -12.44 -5.42 2.89
N GLY A 87 -11.26 -5.65 2.28
CA GLY A 87 -9.98 -5.76 2.98
C GLY A 87 -9.37 -7.15 2.94
N SER A 88 -8.24 -7.33 3.63
CA SER A 88 -7.33 -8.46 3.42
C SER A 88 -7.94 -9.84 3.59
N VAL A 89 -8.78 -10.07 4.61
CA VAL A 89 -9.40 -11.39 4.84
C VAL A 89 -10.35 -11.73 3.69
N GLN A 90 -11.18 -10.76 3.28
CA GLN A 90 -12.07 -10.95 2.14
C GLN A 90 -11.27 -11.15 0.85
N SER A 91 -10.20 -10.37 0.63
CA SER A 91 -9.34 -10.53 -0.55
C SER A 91 -8.70 -11.93 -0.63
N VAL A 92 -8.28 -12.49 0.51
CA VAL A 92 -7.78 -13.87 0.58
C VAL A 92 -8.86 -14.87 0.16
N ALA A 93 -10.08 -14.73 0.67
CA ALA A 93 -11.21 -15.61 0.30
C ALA A 93 -11.56 -15.45 -1.19
N ASP A 94 -11.56 -14.23 -1.71
CA ASP A 94 -11.89 -13.94 -3.12
C ASP A 94 -10.83 -14.52 -4.08
N ILE A 95 -9.54 -14.44 -3.75
CA ILE A 95 -8.46 -15.07 -4.53
C ILE A 95 -8.63 -16.59 -4.55
N LEU A 96 -9.04 -17.21 -3.44
CA LEU A 96 -9.19 -18.66 -3.34
C LEU A 96 -10.46 -19.18 -4.04
N PHE A 97 -11.58 -18.51 -3.87
CA PHE A 97 -12.89 -19.09 -4.16
C PHE A 97 -13.70 -18.34 -5.20
N LEU A 98 -13.45 -17.05 -5.43
CA LEU A 98 -14.26 -16.28 -6.37
C LEU A 98 -13.75 -16.48 -7.79
N GLN A 99 -14.61 -17.07 -8.63
CA GLN A 99 -14.29 -17.22 -10.06
C GLN A 99 -14.10 -15.85 -10.72
N GLY A 100 -12.97 -15.67 -11.37
CA GLY A 100 -12.67 -14.43 -12.10
C GLY A 100 -11.71 -13.49 -11.35
N VAL A 101 -11.39 -13.71 -10.08
CA VAL A 101 -10.34 -12.96 -9.38
C VAL A 101 -8.97 -13.59 -9.68
N ASP A 102 -8.04 -12.80 -10.20
CA ASP A 102 -6.70 -13.24 -10.58
C ASP A 102 -5.65 -12.82 -9.55
N LEU A 103 -5.80 -11.61 -9.00
CA LEU A 103 -4.88 -10.96 -8.06
C LEU A 103 -5.66 -10.30 -6.91
N GLY A 104 -4.97 -10.04 -5.82
CA GLY A 104 -5.50 -9.23 -4.74
C GLY A 104 -4.41 -8.54 -3.93
N ILE A 105 -4.78 -7.43 -3.27
CA ILE A 105 -3.91 -6.79 -2.30
C ILE A 105 -4.31 -7.24 -0.91
N VAL A 106 -3.34 -7.80 -0.17
CA VAL A 106 -3.52 -8.34 1.18
C VAL A 106 -2.39 -7.87 2.09
N ARG A 107 -2.57 -7.92 3.40
CA ARG A 107 -1.48 -7.74 4.36
C ARG A 107 -0.70 -9.03 4.57
N ALA A 108 0.58 -8.91 4.80
CA ALA A 108 1.48 -10.06 4.97
C ALA A 108 1.10 -10.95 6.16
N ASP A 109 0.57 -10.37 7.23
CA ASP A 109 0.16 -11.05 8.46
C ASP A 109 -1.15 -11.86 8.34
N THR A 110 -1.93 -11.65 7.26
CA THR A 110 -3.28 -12.22 7.14
C THR A 110 -3.26 -13.75 6.99
N LEU A 111 -2.38 -14.29 6.14
CA LEU A 111 -2.32 -15.75 5.94
C LEU A 111 -1.87 -16.47 7.21
N ASP A 112 -0.88 -15.91 7.90
CA ASP A 112 -0.39 -16.47 9.16
C ASP A 112 -1.48 -16.48 10.23
N TYR A 113 -2.23 -15.38 10.36
CA TYR A 113 -3.35 -15.29 11.27
C TYR A 113 -4.41 -16.36 11.00
N LEU A 114 -4.84 -16.51 9.73
CA LEU A 114 -5.85 -17.48 9.33
C LEU A 114 -5.41 -18.91 9.61
N GLU A 115 -4.15 -19.24 9.34
CA GLU A 115 -3.59 -20.57 9.59
C GLU A 115 -3.46 -20.86 11.09
N ARG A 116 -2.88 -19.95 11.88
CA ARG A 116 -2.71 -20.10 13.35
C ARG A 116 -4.05 -20.20 14.10
N LYS A 117 -5.07 -19.50 13.63
CA LYS A 117 -6.42 -19.56 14.22
C LYS A 117 -7.25 -20.76 13.71
N GLY A 118 -6.69 -21.59 12.82
CA GLY A 118 -7.34 -22.80 12.34
C GLY A 118 -8.44 -22.57 11.28
N PHE A 119 -8.56 -21.35 10.73
CA PHE A 119 -9.56 -21.05 9.72
C PHE A 119 -9.23 -21.68 8.36
N ALA A 120 -7.95 -21.82 8.05
CA ALA A 120 -7.52 -22.40 6.77
C ALA A 120 -6.15 -23.08 6.93
N LYS A 121 -6.16 -24.41 6.90
CA LYS A 121 -4.94 -25.21 6.97
C LYS A 121 -4.14 -25.10 5.67
N ASP A 122 -2.80 -25.00 5.78
CA ASP A 122 -1.88 -24.96 4.65
C ASP A 122 -2.17 -23.82 3.64
N ILE A 123 -2.82 -22.75 4.07
CA ILE A 123 -3.24 -21.65 3.20
C ILE A 123 -2.05 -20.99 2.51
N LYS A 124 -0.91 -20.86 3.20
CA LYS A 124 0.31 -20.25 2.65
C LYS A 124 0.82 -20.95 1.39
N LYS A 125 0.63 -22.27 1.27
CA LYS A 125 1.01 -23.06 0.09
C LYS A 125 0.16 -22.75 -1.15
N GLN A 126 -1.05 -22.22 -0.92
CA GLN A 126 -1.99 -21.90 -1.98
C GLN A 126 -1.76 -20.49 -2.56
N PHE A 127 -0.87 -19.70 -1.95
CA PHE A 127 -0.58 -18.33 -2.36
C PHE A 127 0.83 -18.16 -2.85
N THR A 128 0.96 -17.24 -3.81
CA THR A 128 2.23 -16.64 -4.21
C THR A 128 2.10 -15.12 -4.20
N TYR A 129 3.23 -14.40 -4.11
CA TYR A 129 3.22 -12.96 -4.24
C TYR A 129 3.94 -12.50 -5.51
N VAL A 130 3.38 -11.50 -6.18
CA VAL A 130 4.03 -10.83 -7.32
C VAL A 130 5.15 -9.94 -6.79
N THR A 131 4.81 -9.05 -5.86
CA THR A 131 5.76 -8.18 -5.17
C THR A 131 5.22 -7.74 -3.81
N LYS A 132 6.13 -7.45 -2.87
CA LYS A 132 5.82 -6.62 -1.73
C LYS A 132 5.54 -5.21 -2.24
N LEU A 133 4.42 -4.62 -1.82
CA LEU A 133 4.08 -3.25 -2.17
C LEU A 133 4.73 -2.28 -1.17
N TYR A 134 3.98 -1.66 -0.34
CA TYR A 134 4.42 -0.67 0.63
C TYR A 134 4.16 -1.16 2.06
N ASN A 135 4.58 -0.38 3.03
CA ASN A 135 4.25 -0.64 4.43
C ASN A 135 3.03 0.17 4.84
N GLU A 136 2.12 -0.47 5.58
CA GLU A 136 0.93 0.14 6.16
C GLU A 136 1.17 0.37 7.64
N GLU A 137 1.09 1.61 8.06
CA GLU A 137 1.28 2.02 9.44
C GLU A 137 0.03 1.73 10.27
N MET A 138 0.24 1.35 11.54
CA MET A 138 -0.83 1.21 12.53
C MET A 138 -1.05 2.56 13.22
N TYR A 139 -2.30 2.97 13.32
CA TYR A 139 -2.74 4.19 14.00
C TYR A 139 -3.62 3.81 15.17
N VAL A 140 -3.30 4.32 16.33
CA VAL A 140 -4.12 4.20 17.54
C VAL A 140 -4.58 5.60 17.92
N ILE A 141 -5.86 5.90 17.70
CA ILE A 141 -6.44 7.20 17.99
C ILE A 141 -7.21 7.09 19.29
N ALA A 142 -6.85 7.88 20.29
CA ALA A 142 -7.51 7.89 21.60
C ALA A 142 -7.48 9.28 22.22
N SER A 143 -8.22 9.48 23.33
CA SER A 143 -8.15 10.72 24.11
C SER A 143 -6.75 10.95 24.66
N LYS A 144 -6.37 12.20 24.91
CA LYS A 144 -5.05 12.57 25.44
C LYS A 144 -4.72 11.98 26.81
N SER A 145 -5.70 11.45 27.53
CA SER A 145 -5.50 10.71 28.79
C SER A 145 -4.93 9.30 28.58
N ILE A 146 -5.06 8.74 27.38
CA ILE A 146 -4.50 7.42 27.02
C ILE A 146 -3.18 7.67 26.30
N THR A 147 -2.08 7.44 26.97
CA THR A 147 -0.71 7.73 26.48
C THR A 147 0.07 6.48 26.07
N SER A 148 -0.46 5.29 26.33
CA SER A 148 0.14 3.99 25.98
C SER A 148 -0.94 2.99 25.58
N VAL A 149 -0.62 2.11 24.63
CA VAL A 149 -1.51 1.02 24.21
C VAL A 149 -1.85 0.05 25.34
N ASN A 150 -1.00 -0.05 26.39
CA ASN A 150 -1.26 -0.86 27.57
C ASN A 150 -2.52 -0.42 28.34
N GLN A 151 -2.86 0.87 28.28
CA GLN A 151 -4.04 1.44 28.93
C GLN A 151 -5.35 1.07 28.19
N LEU A 152 -5.25 0.42 27.03
CA LEU A 152 -6.40 -0.08 26.29
C LEU A 152 -6.92 -1.44 26.82
N ASN A 153 -6.25 -2.02 27.80
CA ASN A 153 -6.74 -3.26 28.43
C ASN A 153 -8.12 -3.05 29.07
N GLY A 154 -9.10 -3.86 28.68
CA GLY A 154 -10.51 -3.73 29.11
C GLY A 154 -11.26 -2.52 28.55
N LYS A 155 -10.66 -1.73 27.65
CA LYS A 155 -11.27 -0.57 27.01
C LYS A 155 -12.02 -0.93 25.74
N LYS A 156 -13.04 -0.15 25.39
CA LYS A 156 -13.81 -0.29 24.14
C LYS A 156 -13.00 0.23 22.95
N VAL A 157 -12.50 -0.68 22.14
CA VAL A 157 -11.60 -0.35 21.01
C VAL A 157 -12.21 -0.81 19.69
N SER A 158 -12.46 0.12 18.79
CA SER A 158 -12.87 -0.24 17.42
C SER A 158 -11.68 -0.70 16.59
N VAL A 159 -11.83 -1.84 15.91
CA VAL A 159 -10.80 -2.49 15.09
C VAL A 159 -11.24 -2.72 13.64
N ASP A 160 -12.17 -1.89 13.15
CA ASP A 160 -12.81 -2.04 11.86
C ASP A 160 -13.66 -3.33 11.76
N LEU A 161 -13.98 -3.80 10.58
CA LEU A 161 -14.83 -4.95 10.34
C LEU A 161 -14.04 -6.27 10.44
N PRO A 162 -14.66 -7.39 10.86
CA PRO A 162 -13.95 -8.67 11.07
C PRO A 162 -13.28 -9.26 9.81
N ASN A 163 -13.79 -8.92 8.62
CA ASN A 163 -13.23 -9.35 7.33
C ASN A 163 -12.14 -8.39 6.79
N GLY A 164 -11.81 -7.35 7.55
CA GLY A 164 -10.78 -6.37 7.23
C GLY A 164 -9.40 -6.75 7.75
N GLY A 165 -8.37 -6.21 7.14
CA GLY A 165 -7.00 -6.42 7.61
C GLY A 165 -6.69 -5.65 8.90
N THR A 166 -7.34 -4.53 9.17
CA THR A 166 -7.17 -3.77 10.43
C THR A 166 -7.49 -4.63 11.65
N PHE A 167 -8.57 -5.39 11.60
CA PHE A 167 -8.91 -6.35 12.66
C PHE A 167 -7.81 -7.39 12.86
N VAL A 168 -7.28 -7.99 11.78
CA VAL A 168 -6.23 -9.00 11.86
C VAL A 168 -4.97 -8.44 12.53
N THR A 169 -4.47 -7.31 12.04
CA THR A 169 -3.27 -6.67 12.61
C THR A 169 -3.50 -6.29 14.09
N ALA A 170 -4.64 -5.69 14.41
CA ALA A 170 -4.98 -5.35 15.81
C ALA A 170 -5.03 -6.60 16.70
N ALA A 171 -5.69 -7.67 16.25
CA ALA A 171 -5.79 -8.91 17.01
C ALA A 171 -4.42 -9.54 17.30
N ILE A 172 -3.51 -9.56 16.31
CA ILE A 172 -2.14 -10.05 16.49
C ILE A 172 -1.35 -9.15 17.45
N VAL A 173 -1.39 -7.83 17.25
CA VAL A 173 -0.64 -6.87 18.07
C VAL A 173 -1.05 -6.96 19.53
N PHE A 174 -2.34 -6.91 19.82
CA PHE A 174 -2.83 -6.98 21.19
C PHE A 174 -2.59 -8.35 21.84
N GLU A 175 -2.71 -9.44 21.07
CA GLU A 175 -2.36 -10.79 21.53
C GLU A 175 -0.86 -10.86 21.91
N ARG A 176 0.04 -10.36 21.07
CA ARG A 176 1.50 -10.33 21.30
C ARG A 176 1.90 -9.47 22.50
N LEU A 177 1.19 -8.38 22.73
CA LEU A 177 1.44 -7.47 23.85
C LEU A 177 0.74 -7.92 25.15
N GLY A 178 -0.09 -8.96 25.11
CA GLY A 178 -0.84 -9.43 26.27
C GLY A 178 -1.97 -8.48 26.70
N ILE A 179 -2.43 -7.60 25.83
CA ILE A 179 -3.48 -6.62 26.07
C ILE A 179 -4.81 -7.21 25.61
N LYS A 180 -5.87 -7.04 26.36
CA LYS A 180 -7.22 -7.59 26.08
C LYS A 180 -8.25 -6.45 26.03
N PRO A 181 -8.36 -5.72 24.93
CA PRO A 181 -9.42 -4.73 24.75
C PRO A 181 -10.78 -5.42 24.55
N ASP A 182 -11.86 -4.68 24.80
CA ASP A 182 -13.20 -5.02 24.32
C ASP A 182 -13.34 -4.57 22.86
N PHE A 183 -13.19 -5.50 21.91
CA PHE A 183 -13.20 -5.18 20.48
C PHE A 183 -14.61 -4.87 19.99
N LEU A 184 -14.72 -3.73 19.31
CA LEU A 184 -15.93 -3.31 18.60
C LEU A 184 -15.67 -3.32 17.09
N TYR A 185 -16.62 -3.89 16.36
CA TYR A 185 -16.53 -4.05 14.90
C TYR A 185 -17.36 -2.96 14.21
N LEU A 186 -16.75 -1.80 14.03
CA LEU A 186 -17.39 -0.63 13.45
C LEU A 186 -16.65 -0.19 12.20
N GLU A 187 -17.38 0.15 11.15
CA GLU A 187 -16.84 0.83 9.99
C GLU A 187 -16.14 2.12 10.44
N GLN A 188 -14.99 2.42 9.84
CA GLN A 188 -14.06 3.43 10.36
C GLN A 188 -14.68 4.82 10.57
N ARG A 189 -15.56 5.28 9.66
CA ARG A 189 -16.24 6.57 9.80
C ARG A 189 -17.14 6.58 11.04
N ILE A 190 -17.91 5.53 11.24
CA ILE A 190 -18.78 5.35 12.42
C ILE A 190 -17.95 5.27 13.69
N ALA A 191 -16.83 4.55 13.66
CA ALA A 191 -15.92 4.46 14.81
C ALA A 191 -15.37 5.84 15.21
N MET A 192 -14.96 6.67 14.24
CA MET A 192 -14.47 8.03 14.50
C MET A 192 -15.57 8.94 15.10
N GLU A 193 -16.81 8.79 14.66
CA GLU A 193 -17.97 9.53 15.22
C GLU A 193 -18.23 9.12 16.67
N ARG A 194 -18.23 7.81 16.97
CA ARG A 194 -18.43 7.29 18.34
C ARG A 194 -17.27 7.64 19.28
N LEU A 195 -16.05 7.69 18.76
CA LEU A 195 -14.90 8.16 19.54
C LEU A 195 -15.09 9.62 19.96
N ARG A 196 -15.53 10.50 19.05
CA ARG A 196 -15.85 11.90 19.35
C ARG A 196 -16.98 12.04 20.39
N ALA A 197 -17.96 11.16 20.32
CA ALA A 197 -19.07 11.12 21.27
C ALA A 197 -18.66 10.56 22.63
N GLY A 198 -17.46 9.99 22.78
CA GLY A 198 -17.00 9.35 24.03
C GLY A 198 -17.65 8.01 24.32
N GLU A 199 -18.27 7.38 23.32
CA GLU A 199 -18.92 6.07 23.44
C GLU A 199 -17.91 4.91 23.39
N ILE A 200 -16.73 5.17 22.82
CA ILE A 200 -15.60 4.22 22.73
C ILE A 200 -14.31 4.93 23.13
N ASP A 201 -13.32 4.16 23.57
CA ASP A 201 -12.07 4.69 24.13
C ASP A 201 -10.99 4.90 23.07
N ALA A 202 -10.95 4.06 22.01
CA ALA A 202 -9.97 4.19 20.93
C ALA A 202 -10.50 3.63 19.60
N VAL A 203 -9.87 4.09 18.53
CA VAL A 203 -10.02 3.57 17.16
C VAL A 203 -8.66 3.12 16.66
N ILE A 204 -8.59 1.88 16.19
CA ILE A 204 -7.46 1.36 15.44
C ILE A 204 -7.72 1.54 13.95
N ALA A 205 -6.71 2.02 13.24
CA ALA A 205 -6.66 2.03 11.79
C ALA A 205 -5.31 1.48 11.33
N VAL A 206 -5.28 0.84 10.17
CA VAL A 206 -4.04 0.37 9.53
C VAL A 206 -4.14 0.68 8.06
N GLY A 207 -3.18 1.41 7.53
CA GLY A 207 -3.19 1.81 6.12
C GLY A 207 -1.96 2.64 5.75
N GLY A 208 -1.75 2.82 4.44
CA GLY A 208 -0.59 3.54 3.92
C GLY A 208 -0.61 5.04 4.24
N LYS A 209 0.49 5.55 4.76
CA LYS A 209 0.71 6.96 5.08
C LYS A 209 0.87 7.81 3.79
N PRO A 210 0.16 8.95 3.65
CA PRO A 210 -0.84 9.50 4.56
C PRO A 210 -2.20 8.81 4.43
N TYR A 211 -2.74 8.30 5.55
CA TYR A 211 -4.04 7.63 5.53
C TYR A 211 -5.17 8.65 5.66
N LYS A 212 -5.96 8.80 4.61
CA LYS A 212 -6.91 9.91 4.42
C LYS A 212 -7.90 10.10 5.56
N SER A 213 -8.49 9.02 6.07
CA SER A 213 -9.48 9.09 7.15
C SER A 213 -8.86 9.55 8.48
N VAL A 214 -7.62 9.16 8.76
CA VAL A 214 -6.87 9.62 9.94
C VAL A 214 -6.46 11.08 9.76
N ALA A 215 -5.96 11.46 8.60
CA ALA A 215 -5.57 12.85 8.32
C ALA A 215 -6.76 13.83 8.34
N ALA A 216 -7.96 13.35 7.99
CA ALA A 216 -9.19 14.13 8.04
C ALA A 216 -9.77 14.27 9.45
N PHE A 217 -9.29 13.53 10.45
CA PHE A 217 -9.78 13.59 11.81
C PHE A 217 -9.25 14.85 12.52
N LYS A 218 -10.15 15.80 12.76
CA LYS A 218 -9.84 17.11 13.36
C LYS A 218 -10.58 17.24 14.68
N ASP A 219 -9.91 16.92 15.77
CA ASP A 219 -10.44 17.08 17.12
C ASP A 219 -9.24 17.08 18.10
N ASP A 220 -9.01 18.20 18.75
CA ASP A 220 -7.86 18.43 19.61
C ASP A 220 -7.91 17.69 20.95
N ARG A 221 -9.04 17.07 21.30
CA ARG A 221 -9.17 16.18 22.47
C ARG A 221 -8.44 14.85 22.29
N PHE A 222 -8.08 14.51 21.05
CA PHE A 222 -7.49 13.22 20.68
C PHE A 222 -6.08 13.38 20.16
N HIS A 223 -5.35 12.28 20.16
CA HIS A 223 -4.00 12.20 19.61
C HIS A 223 -3.71 10.79 19.09
N LEU A 224 -2.54 10.61 18.48
CA LEU A 224 -2.03 9.28 18.12
C LEU A 224 -1.23 8.71 19.29
N VAL A 225 -1.62 7.53 19.77
CA VAL A 225 -0.94 6.79 20.83
C VAL A 225 0.21 5.98 20.23
N PRO A 226 1.44 6.02 20.79
CA PRO A 226 2.54 5.22 20.27
C PRO A 226 2.32 3.71 20.45
N VAL A 227 2.86 2.95 19.51
CA VAL A 227 2.96 1.48 19.57
C VAL A 227 4.44 1.13 19.54
N ASP A 228 5.00 0.75 20.67
CA ASP A 228 6.41 0.44 20.78
C ASP A 228 6.77 -0.80 19.93
N TYR A 229 7.79 -0.66 19.09
CA TYR A 229 8.34 -1.77 18.31
C TYR A 229 9.14 -2.72 19.24
N SER A 230 8.42 -3.36 20.13
CA SER A 230 8.96 -4.27 21.14
C SER A 230 9.24 -5.66 20.58
N ARG A 231 10.07 -6.43 21.29
CA ARG A 231 10.51 -7.77 20.86
C ARG A 231 9.37 -8.71 20.42
N PRO A 232 8.19 -8.75 21.09
CA PRO A 232 7.07 -9.60 20.63
C PRO A 232 6.52 -9.24 19.25
N LEU A 233 6.71 -8.00 18.78
CA LEU A 233 6.19 -7.53 17.50
C LEU A 233 7.20 -7.65 16.34
N GLN A 234 8.48 -7.88 16.64
CA GLN A 234 9.57 -7.87 15.63
C GLN A 234 9.49 -9.02 14.63
N THR A 235 8.76 -10.08 14.93
CA THR A 235 8.58 -11.22 14.03
C THR A 235 7.68 -10.86 12.85
N ASP A 236 6.62 -10.10 13.10
CA ASP A 236 5.53 -9.91 12.14
C ASP A 236 5.51 -8.48 11.54
N TYR A 237 6.16 -7.51 12.21
CA TYR A 237 6.04 -6.09 11.89
C TYR A 237 7.39 -5.40 11.71
N LEU A 238 7.33 -4.20 11.16
CA LEU A 238 8.47 -3.29 10.98
C LEU A 238 8.26 -2.03 11.83
N PRO A 239 9.34 -1.35 12.27
CA PRO A 239 9.23 -0.06 12.93
C PRO A 239 8.77 1.00 11.94
N ALA A 240 7.92 1.92 12.40
CA ALA A 240 7.47 3.06 11.62
C ALA A 240 7.33 4.31 12.50
N THR A 241 7.34 5.48 11.88
CA THR A 241 7.18 6.76 12.56
C THR A 241 6.20 7.64 11.82
N LEU A 242 5.23 8.19 12.55
CA LEU A 242 4.27 9.18 12.10
C LEU A 242 4.75 10.58 12.53
N THR A 243 4.53 11.59 11.71
CA THR A 243 5.01 12.95 11.99
C THR A 243 3.88 13.95 11.96
N SER A 244 4.11 15.11 12.60
CA SER A 244 3.17 16.24 12.54
C SER A 244 2.95 16.76 11.12
N LYS A 245 3.89 16.55 10.19
CA LYS A 245 3.70 16.88 8.77
C LYS A 245 2.63 16.01 8.10
N ASP A 246 2.56 14.73 8.50
CA ASP A 246 1.57 13.79 7.99
C ASP A 246 0.20 13.99 8.67
N TYR A 247 0.21 14.31 9.99
CA TYR A 247 -0.99 14.38 10.84
C TYR A 247 -0.96 15.59 11.80
N PRO A 248 -1.06 16.83 11.29
CA PRO A 248 -0.92 18.04 12.10
C PRO A 248 -2.04 18.22 13.15
N ASN A 249 -3.19 17.55 12.97
CA ASN A 249 -4.29 17.62 13.92
C ASN A 249 -4.15 16.63 15.12
N LEU A 250 -3.29 15.62 14.99
CA LEU A 250 -3.15 14.52 15.96
C LEU A 250 -1.75 14.42 16.57
N ILE A 251 -0.79 15.11 16.00
CA ILE A 251 0.60 15.16 16.48
C ILE A 251 1.00 16.63 16.62
N ALA A 252 1.50 17.01 17.78
CA ALA A 252 1.97 18.38 18.04
C ALA A 252 3.07 18.78 17.04
N GLU A 253 3.15 20.06 16.73
CA GLU A 253 4.12 20.60 15.78
C GLU A 253 5.56 20.17 16.12
N GLY A 254 6.31 19.70 15.09
CA GLY A 254 7.63 19.13 15.25
C GLY A 254 7.67 17.74 15.91
N GLY A 255 6.53 17.26 16.42
CA GLY A 255 6.41 15.98 17.11
C GLY A 255 6.45 14.77 16.17
N LYS A 256 6.71 13.61 16.80
CA LYS A 256 6.73 12.28 16.18
C LYS A 256 6.02 11.29 17.09
N VAL A 257 5.43 10.25 16.48
CA VAL A 257 4.81 9.11 17.17
C VAL A 257 5.36 7.83 16.54
N ASP A 258 6.03 7.03 17.33
CA ASP A 258 6.52 5.73 16.89
C ASP A 258 5.38 4.72 16.86
N THR A 259 5.39 3.87 15.86
CA THR A 259 4.40 2.84 15.63
C THR A 259 5.01 1.67 14.88
N ILE A 260 4.18 0.70 14.55
CA ILE A 260 4.53 -0.44 13.70
C ILE A 260 3.91 -0.33 12.33
N ALA A 261 4.48 -1.06 11.39
CA ALA A 261 3.93 -1.21 10.05
C ALA A 261 3.94 -2.67 9.60
N VAL A 262 2.95 -3.02 8.77
CA VAL A 262 2.79 -4.32 8.15
C VAL A 262 2.91 -4.19 6.63
N PRO A 263 3.62 -5.10 5.93
CA PRO A 263 3.72 -5.05 4.47
C PRO A 263 2.37 -5.31 3.79
N ALA A 264 2.00 -4.47 2.82
CA ALA A 264 1.01 -4.78 1.81
C ALA A 264 1.63 -5.63 0.70
N VAL A 265 0.90 -6.59 0.18
CA VAL A 265 1.39 -7.63 -0.73
C VAL A 265 0.43 -7.73 -1.92
N LEU A 266 0.97 -7.70 -3.13
CA LEU A 266 0.22 -8.07 -4.34
C LEU A 266 0.32 -9.59 -4.50
N ALA A 267 -0.78 -10.28 -4.19
CA ALA A 267 -0.85 -11.73 -4.08
C ALA A 267 -1.73 -12.36 -5.16
N ALA A 268 -1.46 -13.61 -5.46
CA ALA A 268 -2.22 -14.46 -6.37
C ALA A 268 -2.37 -15.87 -5.80
N TYR A 269 -3.35 -16.62 -6.29
CA TYR A 269 -3.36 -18.07 -6.10
C TYR A 269 -2.15 -18.70 -6.77
N ASN A 270 -1.65 -19.79 -6.22
CA ASN A 270 -0.47 -20.51 -6.73
C ASN A 270 -0.87 -21.39 -7.96
N TRP A 271 -1.17 -20.72 -9.09
CA TRP A 271 -1.57 -21.41 -10.33
C TRP A 271 -0.41 -22.20 -10.95
N ALA A 272 -0.71 -23.38 -11.48
CA ALA A 272 0.26 -24.15 -12.22
C ALA A 272 0.68 -23.43 -13.53
N PRO A 273 1.96 -23.49 -13.93
CA PRO A 273 2.51 -22.72 -15.06
C PRO A 273 1.81 -22.94 -16.43
N ASN A 274 1.15 -24.08 -16.63
CA ASN A 274 0.45 -24.42 -17.88
C ASN A 274 -1.03 -23.97 -17.92
N THR A 275 -1.48 -23.18 -16.95
CA THR A 275 -2.86 -22.70 -16.88
C THR A 275 -3.03 -21.33 -17.55
N ASP A 276 -4.24 -21.05 -18.05
CA ASP A 276 -4.58 -19.74 -18.62
C ASP A 276 -4.46 -18.63 -17.57
N ARG A 277 -4.79 -18.93 -16.32
CA ARG A 277 -4.59 -17.99 -15.17
C ARG A 277 -3.13 -17.61 -15.00
N TYR A 278 -2.22 -18.58 -15.02
CA TYR A 278 -0.79 -18.31 -14.94
C TYR A 278 -0.28 -17.47 -16.12
N ARG A 279 -0.77 -17.75 -17.34
CA ARG A 279 -0.44 -16.94 -18.53
C ARG A 279 -0.85 -15.48 -18.37
N LYS A 280 -2.06 -15.21 -17.85
CA LYS A 280 -2.53 -13.85 -17.55
C LYS A 280 -1.64 -13.17 -16.53
N LEU A 281 -1.27 -13.87 -15.46
CA LEU A 281 -0.35 -13.35 -14.44
C LEU A 281 1.03 -13.05 -15.03
N ALA A 282 1.53 -13.87 -15.96
CA ALA A 282 2.80 -13.62 -16.64
C ALA A 282 2.76 -12.34 -17.48
N GLN A 283 1.69 -12.12 -18.23
CA GLN A 283 1.48 -10.88 -18.99
C GLN A 283 1.38 -9.65 -18.06
N PHE A 284 0.66 -9.78 -16.95
CA PHE A 284 0.56 -8.72 -15.96
C PHE A 284 1.92 -8.39 -15.33
N VAL A 285 2.69 -9.40 -14.93
CA VAL A 285 4.02 -9.22 -14.32
C VAL A 285 4.95 -8.50 -15.29
N ASP A 286 5.02 -8.92 -16.54
CA ASP A 286 5.85 -8.30 -17.57
C ASP A 286 5.48 -6.83 -17.77
N ALA A 287 4.21 -6.52 -17.98
CA ALA A 287 3.71 -5.17 -18.16
C ALA A 287 3.96 -4.29 -16.91
N PHE A 288 3.68 -4.82 -15.73
CA PHE A 288 3.82 -4.10 -14.47
C PHE A 288 5.31 -3.76 -14.17
N PHE A 289 6.18 -4.76 -14.23
CA PHE A 289 7.58 -4.56 -13.90
C PHE A 289 8.29 -3.67 -14.93
N THR A 290 7.99 -3.84 -16.23
CA THR A 290 8.52 -2.98 -17.30
C THR A 290 8.07 -1.52 -17.13
N LYS A 291 6.80 -1.29 -16.81
CA LYS A 291 6.24 0.07 -16.65
C LYS A 291 6.38 0.62 -15.23
N PHE A 292 7.00 -0.11 -14.31
CA PHE A 292 7.10 0.24 -12.88
C PHE A 292 7.62 1.67 -12.61
N PRO A 293 8.63 2.20 -13.32
CA PRO A 293 9.10 3.56 -13.08
C PRO A 293 8.03 4.66 -13.25
N ARG A 294 6.95 4.39 -13.99
CA ARG A 294 5.87 5.36 -14.17
C ARG A 294 5.11 5.62 -12.88
N PHE A 295 4.91 4.59 -12.05
CA PHE A 295 4.17 4.69 -10.79
C PHE A 295 4.88 5.54 -9.73
N GLN A 296 6.18 5.74 -9.85
CA GLN A 296 6.98 6.48 -8.88
C GLN A 296 6.84 8.00 -8.99
N ASN A 297 6.09 8.48 -9.99
CA ASN A 297 5.87 9.90 -10.26
C ASN A 297 4.40 10.32 -10.08
N PRO A 298 4.10 11.60 -9.79
CA PRO A 298 2.73 12.09 -9.81
C PRO A 298 2.04 11.80 -11.15
N PRO A 299 0.73 11.57 -11.18
CA PRO A 299 -0.24 11.77 -10.08
C PRO A 299 -0.47 10.55 -9.17
N PHE A 300 0.37 9.50 -9.26
CA PHE A 300 0.17 8.24 -8.57
C PHE A 300 0.40 8.36 -7.04
N HIS A 301 -0.13 7.37 -6.30
CA HIS A 301 -0.05 7.38 -4.84
C HIS A 301 1.41 7.42 -4.35
N PRO A 302 1.76 8.29 -3.36
CA PRO A 302 3.15 8.44 -2.89
C PRO A 302 3.80 7.13 -2.41
N LYS A 303 3.02 6.20 -1.88
CA LYS A 303 3.48 4.88 -1.42
C LYS A 303 4.08 4.00 -2.54
N TRP A 304 3.85 4.31 -3.83
CA TRP A 304 4.57 3.64 -4.91
C TRP A 304 6.08 3.81 -4.84
N LYS A 305 6.54 4.89 -4.23
CA LYS A 305 7.98 5.16 -4.02
C LYS A 305 8.61 4.22 -2.98
N GLU A 306 7.80 3.59 -2.11
CA GLU A 306 8.26 2.58 -1.15
C GLU A 306 8.31 1.16 -1.74
N VAL A 307 7.78 0.95 -2.94
CA VAL A 307 7.75 -0.36 -3.58
C VAL A 307 9.13 -0.69 -4.16
N SER A 308 9.66 -1.85 -3.76
CA SER A 308 10.85 -2.46 -4.35
C SER A 308 10.46 -3.82 -4.93
N LEU A 309 10.53 -3.95 -6.25
CA LEU A 309 10.10 -5.17 -6.95
C LEU A 309 10.86 -6.42 -6.49
N SER A 310 12.14 -6.27 -6.12
CA SER A 310 12.98 -7.37 -5.68
C SER A 310 12.89 -7.66 -4.17
N ALA A 311 12.21 -6.82 -3.38
CA ALA A 311 12.15 -7.00 -1.93
C ALA A 311 11.60 -8.39 -1.56
N PRO A 312 12.34 -9.17 -0.75
CA PRO A 312 11.85 -10.45 -0.29
C PRO A 312 10.74 -10.28 0.74
N LEU A 313 9.85 -11.24 0.79
CA LEU A 313 8.82 -11.33 1.81
C LEU A 313 9.01 -12.65 2.55
N PRO A 314 9.43 -12.63 3.83
CA PRO A 314 9.59 -13.84 4.63
C PRO A 314 8.31 -14.68 4.66
N ASP A 315 8.46 -15.99 4.67
CA ASP A 315 7.37 -16.98 4.73
C ASP A 315 6.37 -16.97 3.55
N TRP A 316 6.64 -16.18 2.50
CA TRP A 316 5.85 -16.14 1.29
C TRP A 316 6.66 -16.64 0.08
N GLN A 317 6.05 -17.43 -0.77
CA GLN A 317 6.64 -17.85 -2.04
C GLN A 317 6.39 -16.79 -3.12
N ARG A 318 7.44 -16.33 -3.80
CA ARG A 318 7.28 -15.43 -4.94
C ARG A 318 6.69 -16.21 -6.12
N LEU A 319 5.81 -15.55 -6.88
CA LEU A 319 5.27 -16.09 -8.14
C LEU A 319 6.44 -16.41 -9.11
N PRO A 320 6.56 -17.65 -9.63
CA PRO A 320 7.75 -18.05 -10.39
C PRO A 320 8.07 -17.15 -11.56
N VAL A 321 7.07 -16.66 -12.31
CA VAL A 321 7.32 -15.75 -13.43
C VAL A 321 7.84 -14.39 -12.97
N ALA A 322 7.44 -13.90 -11.80
CA ALA A 322 7.97 -12.66 -11.23
C ALA A 322 9.45 -12.83 -10.82
N GLU A 323 9.78 -13.95 -10.20
CA GLU A 323 11.15 -14.30 -9.85
C GLU A 323 12.05 -14.44 -11.09
N GLN A 324 11.54 -15.09 -12.15
CA GLN A 324 12.26 -15.26 -13.41
C GLN A 324 12.50 -13.90 -14.08
N TRP A 325 11.49 -13.03 -14.10
CA TRP A 325 11.61 -11.68 -14.68
C TRP A 325 12.70 -10.87 -13.96
N LEU A 326 12.70 -10.87 -12.61
CA LEU A 326 13.71 -10.16 -11.82
C LEU A 326 15.13 -10.68 -12.09
N LYS A 327 15.29 -12.00 -12.22
CA LYS A 327 16.58 -12.63 -12.55
C LYS A 327 17.06 -12.26 -13.97
N SER A 328 16.18 -12.35 -14.96
CA SER A 328 16.55 -12.05 -16.36
C SER A 328 16.89 -10.56 -16.59
N HIS A 329 16.37 -9.67 -15.76
CA HIS A 329 16.67 -8.23 -15.81
C HIS A 329 17.74 -7.78 -14.79
N ASN A 330 18.38 -8.73 -14.09
CA ASN A 330 19.45 -8.49 -13.10
C ASN A 330 19.07 -7.47 -12.00
N VAL A 331 17.80 -7.34 -11.67
CA VAL A 331 17.30 -6.31 -10.73
C VAL A 331 17.93 -6.46 -9.35
N GLU A 332 18.10 -7.69 -8.87
CA GLU A 332 18.75 -7.95 -7.57
C GLU A 332 20.24 -7.60 -7.59
N ALA A 333 20.94 -7.94 -8.67
CA ALA A 333 22.37 -7.62 -8.82
C ALA A 333 22.62 -6.12 -8.80
N VAL A 334 21.76 -5.33 -9.48
CA VAL A 334 21.83 -3.86 -9.47
C VAL A 334 21.57 -3.32 -8.05
N SER A 335 20.59 -3.84 -7.35
CA SER A 335 20.29 -3.44 -5.97
C SER A 335 21.44 -3.78 -5.00
N ARG A 336 22.04 -4.97 -5.14
CA ARG A 336 23.23 -5.37 -4.35
C ARG A 336 24.45 -4.51 -4.63
N ALA A 337 24.72 -4.18 -5.90
CA ALA A 337 25.82 -3.31 -6.25
C ALA A 337 25.67 -1.90 -5.61
N ARG A 338 24.47 -1.35 -5.60
CA ARG A 338 24.16 -0.09 -4.92
C ARG A 338 24.33 -0.20 -3.39
N PHE A 339 23.95 -1.33 -2.82
CA PHE A 339 24.13 -1.58 -1.40
C PHE A 339 25.62 -1.68 -1.02
N ASP A 340 26.41 -2.39 -1.81
CA ASP A 340 27.85 -2.50 -1.56
C ASP A 340 28.53 -1.12 -1.70
N GLU A 341 28.09 -0.28 -2.62
CA GLU A 341 28.56 1.11 -2.74
C GLU A 341 28.13 1.96 -1.53
N PHE A 342 26.91 1.80 -1.05
CA PHE A 342 26.42 2.45 0.18
C PHE A 342 27.27 2.06 1.39
N LEU A 343 27.63 0.78 1.55
CA LEU A 343 28.50 0.32 2.64
C LEU A 343 29.90 0.95 2.58
N LYS A 344 30.47 1.12 1.39
CA LYS A 344 31.77 1.82 1.20
C LYS A 344 31.69 3.28 1.65
N GLN A 345 30.57 3.96 1.38
CA GLN A 345 30.36 5.35 1.76
C GLN A 345 29.90 5.53 3.22
N SER A 346 29.59 4.43 3.93
CA SER A 346 29.08 4.43 5.30
C SER A 346 29.87 3.46 6.19
N PRO A 347 31.16 3.77 6.51
CA PRO A 347 32.03 2.85 7.25
C PRO A 347 31.49 2.46 8.63
N ALA A 348 30.80 3.36 9.33
CA ALA A 348 30.19 3.10 10.62
C ALA A 348 29.07 2.05 10.53
N THR A 349 28.30 2.06 9.44
CA THR A 349 27.26 1.06 9.17
C THR A 349 27.87 -0.27 8.77
N ALA A 350 28.94 -0.25 7.96
CA ALA A 350 29.68 -1.44 7.54
C ALA A 350 30.35 -2.16 8.74
N ALA A 351 30.81 -1.42 9.73
CA ALA A 351 31.44 -1.98 10.95
C ALA A 351 30.48 -2.81 11.81
N ASN A 352 29.15 -2.62 11.65
CA ASN A 352 28.13 -3.39 12.35
C ASN A 352 27.79 -4.72 11.66
N VAL A 353 28.30 -4.97 10.43
CA VAL A 353 28.08 -6.20 9.68
C VAL A 353 29.12 -7.22 10.10
N LYS A 354 28.79 -8.11 11.04
CA LYS A 354 29.69 -9.13 11.58
C LYS A 354 29.51 -10.51 10.94
N SER A 355 28.42 -10.72 10.21
CA SER A 355 28.08 -11.98 9.56
C SER A 355 27.37 -11.77 8.23
N ASN A 356 27.29 -12.82 7.41
CA ASN A 356 26.45 -12.79 6.21
C ASN A 356 24.97 -12.57 6.54
N ALA A 357 24.47 -13.07 7.66
CA ALA A 357 23.11 -12.85 8.11
C ALA A 357 22.87 -11.37 8.44
N ASP A 358 23.82 -10.69 9.09
CA ASP A 358 23.73 -9.24 9.34
C ASP A 358 23.74 -8.46 8.03
N LYS A 359 24.61 -8.88 7.07
CA LYS A 359 24.66 -8.26 5.74
C LYS A 359 23.32 -8.36 5.00
N GLU A 360 22.69 -9.52 5.04
CA GLU A 360 21.37 -9.73 4.41
C GLU A 360 20.25 -8.96 5.14
N ALA A 361 20.30 -8.90 6.47
CA ALA A 361 19.36 -8.10 7.24
C ALA A 361 19.48 -6.60 6.91
N LEU A 362 20.73 -6.10 6.83
CA LEU A 362 21.02 -4.72 6.48
C LEU A 362 20.68 -4.41 5.02
N PHE A 363 20.87 -5.36 4.09
CA PHE A 363 20.46 -5.22 2.69
C PHE A 363 18.94 -5.04 2.57
N ARG A 364 18.15 -5.80 3.33
CA ARG A 364 16.69 -5.62 3.38
C ARG A 364 16.29 -4.23 3.91
N GLN A 365 16.99 -3.74 4.93
CA GLN A 365 16.79 -2.38 5.45
C GLN A 365 17.20 -1.33 4.42
N PHE A 366 18.29 -1.55 3.71
CA PHE A 366 18.77 -0.67 2.63
C PHE A 366 17.75 -0.57 1.50
N GLN A 367 17.15 -1.67 1.07
CA GLN A 367 16.10 -1.64 0.04
C GLN A 367 14.89 -0.80 0.46
N ALA A 368 14.47 -0.90 1.73
CA ALA A 368 13.42 -0.06 2.28
C ALA A 368 13.83 1.42 2.34
N TRP A 369 15.08 1.70 2.75
CA TRP A 369 15.64 3.05 2.82
C TRP A 369 15.87 3.69 1.44
N GLU A 370 16.34 2.93 0.44
CA GLU A 370 16.48 3.42 -0.95
C GLU A 370 15.13 3.92 -1.49
N ALA A 371 14.08 3.19 -1.22
CA ALA A 371 12.73 3.58 -1.58
C ALA A 371 12.33 4.91 -0.91
N GLU A 372 12.56 5.07 0.41
CA GLU A 372 12.32 6.33 1.12
C GLU A 372 13.19 7.49 0.63
N ARG A 373 14.47 7.25 0.36
CA ARG A 373 15.42 8.28 -0.11
C ARG A 373 15.03 8.80 -1.49
N SER A 374 14.66 7.90 -2.40
CA SER A 374 14.17 8.27 -3.72
C SER A 374 12.92 9.15 -3.64
N ALA A 375 12.05 8.85 -2.67
CA ALA A 375 10.88 9.67 -2.37
C ALA A 375 11.24 11.08 -1.86
N ARG A 376 12.25 11.19 -0.99
CA ARG A 376 12.70 12.49 -0.42
C ARG A 376 13.45 13.36 -1.44
N ALA A 377 14.33 12.76 -2.25
CA ALA A 377 15.11 13.49 -3.24
C ALA A 377 14.22 14.14 -4.31
N GLN A 378 13.16 13.46 -4.73
CA GLN A 378 12.18 13.99 -5.69
C GLN A 378 11.26 15.06 -5.10
N ALA A 379 10.97 14.98 -3.78
CA ALA A 379 10.18 16.01 -3.10
C ALA A 379 10.95 17.34 -2.91
N GLN A 380 12.28 17.33 -3.09
CA GLN A 380 13.16 18.51 -2.99
C GLN A 380 13.52 19.14 -4.34
N GLN A 381 13.13 18.54 -5.45
CA GLN A 381 13.31 19.19 -6.76
C GLN A 381 12.27 20.31 -6.90
N PRO A 382 12.71 21.55 -7.17
CA PRO A 382 11.78 22.64 -7.45
C PRO A 382 10.97 22.28 -8.69
N VAL A 383 9.66 22.46 -8.60
CA VAL A 383 8.76 22.37 -9.76
C VAL A 383 9.27 23.40 -10.78
N GLN A 384 9.95 22.92 -11.81
CA GLN A 384 10.23 23.76 -12.97
C GLN A 384 8.87 24.11 -13.58
N ARG A 385 8.54 25.39 -13.48
CA ARG A 385 7.35 26.02 -14.04
C ARG A 385 7.49 26.16 -15.55
#